data_a9646951df5236b44a3ffeca9c0a9e2b
#
_entry.id   a9646951df5236b44a3ffeca9c0a9e2b
#
_cell.length_a   1.000
_cell.length_b   1.000
_cell.length_c   1.000
_cell.angle_alpha   90.00
_cell.angle_beta   90.00
_cell.angle_gamma   90.00
#
_symmetry.space_group_name_H-M   'P 1'
#
loop_
_entity.id
_entity.type
_entity.pdbx_description
1 polymer ?
#
loop_
_entity_poly.entity_id
_entity_poly.type
_entity_poly.pdbx_seq_one_letter_code
_entity_poly.pdbx_strand_id
1 'polypeptide(L)'
;MKRTLLLLPAIACLSLSVFAQVPVDKTVSLQSVEIQGKRFGGLTGGEVKRLQVDSNLSGLTGTTADVFRLLPSVVTDIEGGITFRGSNNPGLLINGVPYGLLEEYSGDMLIQLPALFFDRVSMTSTPSIGLVPDGDAGILNLSSAVYTAADSPLVLTLGAGFQERYNAGAILNLHPGKFHIVGKYNYRREFRKRTFSKSTTNKGGTTVMNNNASARPDVHLADLSVGYDLTANDLITVYGLYNLMDYSRYGKIHNNKLVDGNLQPVMFRHRYNDQWQEAYAAEARWNHTFDNPKDRLDVVFNYNNFGYDEDNEYKNEKPETGKIIAEDNYYVNQDKNNYYLSVLYGKLFVDDWHLRVGYIGRFKDESYHAYGNKLAAGEWQSDPQKENEYNFNRRTNLLLAALEKKWGGFCAEAGVQGELNWQKIDTRYQTDDVLEKIPMVKSCLLYTSPS
;
A
#
# COMPACT_ATOMS: atom_id res chain seq x y z
N MET A 1 29.15 -13.51 -2.70
CA MET A 1 30.29 -12.56 -2.87
C MET A 1 29.80 -11.17 -2.51
N LYS A 2 30.12 -10.70 -1.32
CA LYS A 2 29.73 -9.39 -0.80
C LYS A 2 30.50 -8.29 -1.53
N ARG A 3 29.82 -7.40 -2.24
CA ARG A 3 30.42 -6.15 -2.73
C ARG A 3 30.05 -5.04 -1.76
N THR A 4 31.00 -4.72 -0.90
CA THR A 4 30.96 -3.56 -0.01
C THR A 4 31.26 -2.31 -0.82
N LEU A 5 30.28 -1.46 -1.04
CA LEU A 5 30.49 -0.12 -1.59
C LEU A 5 30.67 0.84 -0.40
N LEU A 6 31.91 1.22 -0.14
CA LEU A 6 32.26 2.27 0.81
C LEU A 6 32.00 3.63 0.17
N LEU A 7 30.94 4.31 0.59
CA LEU A 7 30.76 5.75 0.41
C LEU A 7 30.90 6.42 1.79
N LEU A 8 32.04 7.05 2.02
CA LEU A 8 32.26 7.97 3.13
C LEU A 8 31.57 9.31 2.82
N PRO A 9 30.67 9.83 3.65
CA PRO A 9 30.37 11.24 3.68
C PRO A 9 31.20 11.92 4.77
N ALA A 10 32.00 12.89 4.37
CA ALA A 10 32.61 13.86 5.26
C ALA A 10 31.49 14.75 5.83
N ILE A 11 31.09 14.51 7.09
CA ILE A 11 30.19 15.38 7.83
C ILE A 11 31.04 16.47 8.47
N ALA A 12 30.96 17.68 7.89
CA ALA A 12 31.42 18.90 8.56
C ALA A 12 30.40 19.27 9.63
N CYS A 13 30.79 19.18 10.89
CA CYS A 13 30.02 19.69 12.02
C CYS A 13 29.94 21.22 11.94
N LEU A 14 28.81 21.76 11.50
CA LEU A 14 28.41 23.15 11.72
C LEU A 14 27.38 23.16 12.86
N SER A 15 27.85 23.49 14.06
CA SER A 15 27.00 23.82 15.21
C SER A 15 26.43 25.21 15.03
N LEU A 16 25.23 25.31 14.49
CA LEU A 16 24.40 26.54 14.52
C LEU A 16 23.46 26.44 15.72
N SER A 17 23.81 27.10 16.81
CA SER A 17 22.89 27.34 17.93
C SER A 17 21.93 28.47 17.55
N VAL A 18 20.75 28.10 17.07
CA VAL A 18 19.63 29.07 16.95
C VAL A 18 18.79 28.98 18.21
N PHE A 19 18.93 29.94 19.09
CA PHE A 19 17.97 30.18 20.18
C PHE A 19 16.72 30.80 19.59
N ALA A 20 15.71 29.97 19.29
CA ALA A 20 14.36 30.44 19.02
C ALA A 20 13.64 30.56 20.38
N GLN A 21 13.44 31.77 20.87
CA GLN A 21 12.43 32.04 21.90
C GLN A 21 11.06 31.84 21.24
N VAL A 22 10.38 30.77 21.59
CA VAL A 22 8.98 30.55 21.24
C VAL A 22 8.14 31.32 22.26
N PRO A 23 7.34 32.32 21.86
CA PRO A 23 6.38 32.89 22.76
C PRO A 23 5.29 31.87 23.05
N VAL A 24 5.20 31.47 24.32
CA VAL A 24 4.12 30.64 24.85
C VAL A 24 2.88 31.49 24.96
N ASP A 25 2.17 31.68 23.87
CA ASP A 25 0.74 32.06 23.89
C ASP A 25 0.15 31.96 22.47
N LYS A 26 -0.08 30.72 22.02
CA LYS A 26 -1.09 30.42 21.01
C LYS A 26 -1.78 29.14 21.43
N THR A 27 -2.98 29.24 21.92
CA THR A 27 -3.96 28.19 21.87
C THR A 27 -4.00 27.70 20.43
N VAL A 28 -3.39 26.55 20.14
CA VAL A 28 -3.56 25.87 18.88
C VAL A 28 -4.99 25.35 18.90
N SER A 29 -5.91 26.15 18.33
CA SER A 29 -7.20 25.60 17.97
C SER A 29 -6.89 24.49 16.98
N LEU A 30 -7.14 23.25 17.37
CA LEU A 30 -7.22 22.14 16.45
C LEU A 30 -8.22 22.57 15.38
N GLN A 31 -7.72 22.93 14.20
CA GLN A 31 -8.59 23.15 13.06
C GLN A 31 -9.40 21.87 12.92
N SER A 32 -10.71 22.01 13.11
CA SER A 32 -11.66 20.95 12.85
C SER A 32 -11.29 20.34 11.50
N VAL A 33 -11.20 19.00 11.44
CA VAL A 33 -11.06 18.29 10.18
C VAL A 33 -12.28 18.69 9.35
N GLU A 34 -12.12 19.70 8.50
CA GLU A 34 -13.17 20.16 7.61
C GLU A 34 -13.26 19.10 6.50
N ILE A 35 -14.19 18.17 6.68
CA ILE A 35 -14.55 17.20 5.66
C ILE A 35 -15.27 17.99 4.58
N GLN A 36 -14.53 18.67 3.73
CA GLN A 36 -15.10 19.31 2.56
C GLN A 36 -15.54 18.23 1.59
N GLY A 37 -16.83 17.94 1.58
CA GLY A 37 -17.52 17.13 0.60
C GLY A 37 -17.54 17.80 -0.78
N LYS A 38 -16.41 18.35 -1.26
CA LYS A 38 -16.31 18.83 -2.64
C LYS A 38 -16.21 17.64 -3.56
N ARG A 39 -17.30 17.41 -4.29
CA ARG A 39 -17.31 16.45 -5.39
C ARG A 39 -16.19 16.81 -6.36
N PHE A 40 -15.25 15.93 -6.52
CA PHE A 40 -14.30 16.05 -7.62
C PHE A 40 -15.07 15.76 -8.90
N GLY A 41 -14.96 16.65 -9.88
CA GLY A 41 -15.36 16.40 -11.25
C GLY A 41 -14.42 15.41 -11.94
N GLY A 42 -14.11 14.30 -11.27
CA GLY A 42 -13.45 13.15 -11.86
C GLY A 42 -14.52 12.16 -12.29
N LEU A 43 -14.18 11.27 -13.19
CA LEU A 43 -15.03 10.22 -13.73
C LEU A 43 -15.54 9.22 -12.68
N THR A 44 -15.29 9.48 -11.40
CA THR A 44 -15.73 8.69 -10.26
C THR A 44 -16.98 9.31 -9.65
N GLY A 45 -18.14 8.77 -9.92
CA GLY A 45 -19.38 9.07 -9.20
C GLY A 45 -19.33 8.47 -7.78
N GLY A 46 -20.20 8.93 -6.91
CA GLY A 46 -20.30 8.47 -5.53
C GLY A 46 -19.87 9.52 -4.51
N GLU A 47 -20.18 9.27 -3.24
CA GLU A 47 -19.73 10.13 -2.13
C GLU A 47 -18.25 9.86 -1.87
N VAL A 48 -17.39 10.85 -2.14
CA VAL A 48 -15.95 10.76 -1.88
C VAL A 48 -15.62 11.71 -0.74
N LYS A 49 -15.25 11.16 0.40
CA LYS A 49 -14.67 11.92 1.52
C LYS A 49 -13.17 12.05 1.31
N ARG A 50 -12.63 13.24 1.58
CA ARG A 50 -11.21 13.53 1.36
C ARG A 50 -10.60 14.08 2.62
N LEU A 51 -9.40 13.58 2.93
CA LEU A 51 -8.52 14.12 3.95
C LEU A 51 -7.29 14.69 3.24
N GLN A 52 -7.04 15.98 3.40
CA GLN A 52 -5.77 16.59 3.02
C GLN A 52 -4.73 16.18 4.06
N VAL A 53 -3.60 15.65 3.59
CA VAL A 53 -2.47 15.36 4.48
C VAL A 53 -1.76 16.68 4.75
N ASP A 54 -1.94 17.19 5.98
CA ASP A 54 -1.33 18.46 6.37
C ASP A 54 0.14 18.26 6.71
N SER A 55 1.01 19.08 6.10
CA SER A 55 2.45 19.10 6.37
C SER A 55 2.79 19.54 7.81
N ASN A 56 1.84 20.11 8.54
CA ASN A 56 2.12 20.71 9.86
C ASN A 56 1.93 19.75 11.04
N LEU A 57 1.16 18.69 10.97
CA LEU A 57 0.78 17.89 12.14
C LEU A 57 1.22 16.44 12.13
N SER A 58 0.83 15.67 11.17
CA SER A 58 1.13 14.23 11.11
C SER A 58 2.08 13.86 9.98
N GLY A 59 2.22 14.81 9.04
CA GLY A 59 2.94 14.56 7.80
C GLY A 59 4.44 14.43 7.98
N LEU A 60 5.05 15.20 8.89
CA LEU A 60 6.50 15.32 8.93
C LEU A 60 7.22 14.07 9.42
N THR A 61 6.61 13.26 10.28
CA THR A 61 7.25 12.08 10.87
C THR A 61 6.35 10.85 10.90
N GLY A 62 5.08 10.98 10.50
CA GLY A 62 4.08 9.94 10.50
C GLY A 62 4.21 8.99 9.32
N THR A 63 3.45 7.90 9.40
CA THR A 63 3.29 6.92 8.34
C THR A 63 1.93 7.08 7.66
N THR A 64 1.77 6.47 6.50
CA THR A 64 0.48 6.42 5.83
C THR A 64 -0.59 5.73 6.68
N ALA A 65 -0.22 4.72 7.47
CA ALA A 65 -1.12 4.09 8.44
C ALA A 65 -1.61 5.07 9.51
N ASP A 66 -0.78 6.03 9.95
CA ASP A 66 -1.20 7.07 10.90
C ASP A 66 -2.21 8.04 10.29
N VAL A 67 -2.07 8.33 8.98
CA VAL A 67 -3.06 9.14 8.25
C VAL A 67 -4.39 8.41 8.14
N PHE A 68 -4.38 7.10 7.86
CA PHE A 68 -5.61 6.32 7.80
C PHE A 68 -6.36 6.26 9.13
N ARG A 69 -5.68 6.33 10.28
CA ARG A 69 -6.31 6.42 11.61
C ARG A 69 -7.14 7.68 11.80
N LEU A 70 -6.90 8.73 11.03
CA LEU A 70 -7.66 9.97 11.07
C LEU A 70 -8.96 9.90 10.24
N LEU A 71 -9.13 8.87 9.41
CA LEU A 71 -10.31 8.73 8.57
C LEU A 71 -11.49 8.14 9.37
N PRO A 72 -12.70 8.67 9.20
CA PRO A 72 -13.89 8.09 9.83
C PRO A 72 -14.15 6.67 9.29
N SER A 73 -14.57 5.78 10.18
CA SER A 73 -14.88 4.37 9.87
C SER A 73 -13.68 3.53 9.39
N VAL A 74 -12.46 4.03 9.55
CA VAL A 74 -11.22 3.30 9.32
C VAL A 74 -10.57 2.97 10.66
N VAL A 75 -10.22 1.72 10.85
CA VAL A 75 -9.43 1.25 11.99
C VAL A 75 -8.12 0.67 11.45
N THR A 76 -7.03 1.07 12.05
CA THR A 76 -5.70 0.55 11.71
C THR A 76 -5.13 -0.17 12.92
N ASP A 77 -4.75 -1.42 12.76
CA ASP A 77 -4.10 -2.19 13.81
C ASP A 77 -2.62 -1.80 14.00
N ILE A 78 -1.93 -2.46 14.92
CA ILE A 78 -0.51 -2.20 15.21
C ILE A 78 0.43 -2.68 14.10
N GLU A 79 -0.04 -3.53 13.23
CA GLU A 79 0.71 -4.07 12.08
C GLU A 79 0.40 -3.30 10.78
N GLY A 80 -0.41 -2.25 10.87
CA GLY A 80 -0.81 -1.42 9.73
C GLY A 80 -1.97 -2.00 8.92
N GLY A 81 -2.52 -3.15 9.34
CA GLY A 81 -3.71 -3.72 8.72
C GLY A 81 -4.90 -2.77 8.83
N ILE A 82 -5.65 -2.62 7.75
CA ILE A 82 -6.77 -1.69 7.67
C ILE A 82 -8.09 -2.44 7.70
N THR A 83 -8.97 -1.99 8.58
CA THR A 83 -10.39 -2.34 8.56
C THR A 83 -11.18 -1.12 8.19
N PHE A 84 -11.98 -1.19 7.12
CA PHE A 84 -12.86 -0.13 6.68
C PHE A 84 -14.31 -0.57 6.74
N ARG A 85 -15.13 0.17 7.47
CA ARG A 85 -16.55 -0.15 7.68
C ARG A 85 -16.81 -1.58 8.21
N GLY A 86 -15.87 -2.11 8.98
CA GLY A 86 -15.97 -3.44 9.56
C GLY A 86 -15.45 -4.58 8.68
N SER A 87 -15.02 -4.32 7.45
CA SER A 87 -14.35 -5.30 6.59
C SER A 87 -12.85 -5.07 6.54
N ASN A 88 -12.08 -6.14 6.54
CA ASN A 88 -10.61 -6.13 6.42
C ASN A 88 -10.13 -6.12 4.96
N ASN A 89 -11.04 -5.98 4.01
CA ASN A 89 -10.74 -6.05 2.58
C ASN A 89 -11.17 -4.75 1.84
N PRO A 90 -10.61 -3.57 2.16
CA PRO A 90 -10.78 -2.37 1.36
C PRO A 90 -9.96 -2.44 0.07
N GLY A 91 -10.46 -1.86 -1.02
CA GLY A 91 -9.65 -1.60 -2.20
C GLY A 91 -8.64 -0.48 -1.91
N LEU A 92 -7.34 -0.76 -1.99
CA LEU A 92 -6.27 0.22 -1.80
C LEU A 92 -5.69 0.64 -3.15
N LEU A 93 -5.70 1.95 -3.42
CA LEU A 93 -5.22 2.50 -4.69
C LEU A 93 -4.15 3.57 -4.45
N ILE A 94 -3.23 3.73 -5.40
CA ILE A 94 -2.34 4.89 -5.52
C ILE A 94 -2.70 5.59 -6.83
N ASN A 95 -3.06 6.87 -6.76
CA ASN A 95 -3.48 7.67 -7.92
C ASN A 95 -4.63 7.03 -8.74
N GLY A 96 -5.49 6.27 -8.08
CA GLY A 96 -6.62 5.59 -8.71
C GLY A 96 -6.29 4.23 -9.35
N VAL A 97 -5.06 3.75 -9.21
CA VAL A 97 -4.57 2.48 -9.78
C VAL A 97 -4.26 1.48 -8.67
N PRO A 98 -4.60 0.19 -8.81
CA PRO A 98 -4.19 -0.86 -7.89
C PRO A 98 -2.69 -1.16 -8.04
N TYR A 99 -2.00 -1.34 -6.91
CA TYR A 99 -0.57 -1.66 -6.86
C TYR A 99 -0.35 -2.96 -6.11
N GLY A 100 0.46 -3.87 -6.65
CA GLY A 100 0.85 -5.13 -6.01
C GLY A 100 1.49 -4.93 -4.63
N LEU A 101 2.20 -3.81 -4.46
CA LEU A 101 2.76 -3.36 -3.18
C LEU A 101 1.72 -3.26 -2.04
N LEU A 102 0.47 -2.94 -2.36
CA LEU A 102 -0.61 -2.73 -1.39
C LEU A 102 -1.58 -3.92 -1.27
N GLU A 103 -1.32 -5.04 -1.91
CA GLU A 103 -2.19 -6.21 -1.87
C GLU A 103 -2.00 -7.04 -0.57
N GLU A 104 -1.07 -7.98 -0.55
CA GLU A 104 -0.92 -8.94 0.55
C GLU A 104 -0.19 -8.39 1.78
N TYR A 105 0.80 -7.53 1.56
CA TYR A 105 1.63 -6.95 2.62
C TYR A 105 1.26 -5.51 2.94
N SER A 106 0.03 -5.11 2.62
CA SER A 106 -0.43 -3.73 2.74
C SER A 106 -0.19 -3.12 4.12
N GLY A 107 -0.41 -3.88 5.19
CA GLY A 107 -0.20 -3.42 6.56
C GLY A 107 1.26 -3.04 6.81
N ASP A 108 2.18 -3.97 6.56
CA ASP A 108 3.62 -3.72 6.74
C ASP A 108 4.10 -2.55 5.86
N MET A 109 3.55 -2.38 4.67
CA MET A 109 3.89 -1.27 3.80
C MET A 109 3.33 0.06 4.29
N LEU A 110 2.07 0.12 4.71
CA LEU A 110 1.43 1.36 5.15
C LEU A 110 2.07 1.96 6.42
N ILE A 111 2.63 1.13 7.30
CA ILE A 111 3.43 1.63 8.44
C ILE A 111 4.84 2.04 8.06
N GLN A 112 5.26 1.84 6.82
CA GLN A 112 6.59 2.21 6.32
C GLN A 112 6.53 3.37 5.35
N LEU A 113 5.47 3.46 4.52
CA LEU A 113 5.27 4.57 3.60
C LEU A 113 5.11 5.88 4.38
N PRO A 114 5.95 6.89 4.14
CA PRO A 114 5.84 8.17 4.84
C PRO A 114 4.57 8.89 4.45
N ALA A 115 3.91 9.50 5.43
CA ALA A 115 2.67 10.24 5.23
C ALA A 115 2.82 11.37 4.20
N LEU A 116 3.96 12.06 4.20
CA LEU A 116 4.27 13.17 3.28
C LEU A 116 4.37 12.78 1.80
N PHE A 117 4.46 11.48 1.50
CA PHE A 117 4.46 11.03 0.11
C PHE A 117 3.11 11.25 -0.58
N PHE A 118 2.05 11.32 0.21
CA PHE A 118 0.69 11.50 -0.29
C PHE A 118 0.12 12.81 0.20
N ASP A 119 -0.41 13.63 -0.70
CA ASP A 119 -1.03 14.90 -0.31
C ASP A 119 -2.44 14.71 0.18
N ARG A 120 -3.09 13.65 -0.28
CA ARG A 120 -4.49 13.41 -0.03
C ARG A 120 -4.81 11.94 0.08
N VAL A 121 -5.68 11.63 1.03
CA VAL A 121 -6.36 10.34 1.08
C VAL A 121 -7.83 10.56 0.78
N SER A 122 -8.37 9.84 -0.17
CA SER A 122 -9.80 9.83 -0.47
C SER A 122 -10.42 8.50 -0.12
N MET A 123 -11.63 8.56 0.41
CA MET A 123 -12.41 7.43 0.85
C MET A 123 -13.73 7.40 0.09
N THR A 124 -14.03 6.29 -0.56
CA THR A 124 -15.27 6.06 -1.31
C THR A 124 -15.96 4.84 -0.73
N SER A 125 -17.02 5.06 0.02
CA SER A 125 -17.77 3.99 0.68
C SER A 125 -18.71 3.23 -0.26
N THR A 126 -19.17 3.90 -1.31
CA THR A 126 -20.06 3.35 -2.32
C THR A 126 -19.46 3.69 -3.68
N PRO A 127 -18.58 2.83 -4.22
CA PRO A 127 -17.96 3.08 -5.52
C PRO A 127 -19.03 3.14 -6.60
N SER A 128 -18.90 4.09 -7.51
CA SER A 128 -19.74 4.14 -8.70
C SER A 128 -19.32 3.08 -9.72
N ILE A 129 -20.16 2.92 -10.74
CA ILE A 129 -19.87 2.06 -11.87
C ILE A 129 -18.51 2.44 -12.50
N GLY A 130 -17.67 1.44 -12.75
CA GLY A 130 -16.32 1.62 -13.25
C GLY A 130 -15.23 1.73 -12.19
N LEU A 131 -15.60 1.95 -10.92
CA LEU A 131 -14.69 1.75 -9.80
C LEU A 131 -14.98 0.39 -9.19
N VAL A 132 -14.38 -0.64 -9.74
CA VAL A 132 -14.47 -2.00 -9.18
C VAL A 132 -13.24 -2.24 -8.32
N PRO A 133 -13.36 -2.10 -6.98
CA PRO A 133 -12.30 -2.52 -6.09
C PRO A 133 -12.23 -4.05 -6.11
N ASP A 134 -11.03 -4.59 -5.91
CA ASP A 134 -10.89 -6.00 -5.58
C ASP A 134 -11.36 -6.28 -4.13
N GLY A 135 -11.77 -5.24 -3.39
CA GLY A 135 -12.29 -5.29 -2.01
C GLY A 135 -13.79 -5.05 -1.93
N ASP A 136 -14.39 -5.42 -0.81
CA ASP A 136 -15.83 -5.37 -0.53
C ASP A 136 -16.27 -4.20 0.38
N ALA A 137 -15.31 -3.52 1.01
CA ALA A 137 -15.58 -2.45 1.99
C ALA A 137 -15.65 -1.04 1.38
N GLY A 138 -15.34 -0.89 0.09
CA GLY A 138 -15.13 0.39 -0.58
C GLY A 138 -13.67 0.64 -0.93
N ILE A 139 -13.34 1.88 -1.28
CA ILE A 139 -12.03 2.26 -1.81
C ILE A 139 -11.36 3.31 -0.92
N LEU A 140 -10.09 3.09 -0.62
CA LEU A 140 -9.16 4.05 -0.04
C LEU A 140 -8.10 4.36 -1.09
N ASN A 141 -8.04 5.60 -1.57
CA ASN A 141 -7.10 6.02 -2.59
C ASN A 141 -6.11 7.04 -2.04
N LEU A 142 -4.85 6.71 -2.13
CA LEU A 142 -3.71 7.57 -1.82
C LEU A 142 -3.37 8.39 -3.06
N SER A 143 -3.40 9.71 -2.96
CA SER A 143 -3.02 10.58 -4.07
C SER A 143 -1.67 11.21 -3.80
N SER A 144 -0.71 10.92 -4.66
CA SER A 144 0.57 11.63 -4.73
C SER A 144 0.37 12.84 -5.64
N ALA A 145 0.73 14.05 -5.19
CA ALA A 145 0.51 15.24 -5.99
C ALA A 145 1.32 15.21 -7.26
N VAL A 146 0.64 15.45 -8.35
CA VAL A 146 1.24 15.93 -9.60
C VAL A 146 1.33 17.46 -9.55
N TYR A 147 0.50 18.06 -8.72
CA TYR A 147 0.40 19.50 -8.49
C TYR A 147 0.16 19.78 -7.01
N THR A 148 1.16 20.19 -6.30
CA THR A 148 0.94 21.07 -5.17
C THR A 148 1.40 22.45 -5.59
N ALA A 149 0.50 23.41 -5.53
CA ALA A 149 0.90 24.78 -5.33
C ALA A 149 1.47 24.88 -3.91
N ALA A 150 2.53 24.10 -3.63
CA ALA A 150 3.24 24.21 -2.38
C ALA A 150 4.01 25.53 -2.46
N ASP A 151 3.84 26.37 -1.46
CA ASP A 151 4.56 27.64 -1.31
C ASP A 151 6.09 27.43 -1.24
N SER A 152 6.55 26.17 -1.12
CA SER A 152 7.95 25.83 -0.96
C SER A 152 8.43 24.88 -2.07
N PRO A 153 9.43 25.27 -2.88
CA PRO A 153 9.98 24.44 -3.93
C PRO A 153 10.78 23.24 -3.41
N LEU A 154 11.23 23.28 -2.15
CA LEU A 154 11.98 22.23 -1.49
C LEU A 154 11.53 22.06 -0.04
N VAL A 155 11.18 20.84 0.34
CA VAL A 155 10.91 20.45 1.73
C VAL A 155 11.91 19.38 2.12
N LEU A 156 12.63 19.59 3.22
CA LEU A 156 13.55 18.62 3.82
C LEU A 156 13.00 18.18 5.17
N THR A 157 13.02 16.88 5.42
CA THR A 157 12.60 16.29 6.69
C THR A 157 13.71 15.44 7.28
N LEU A 158 14.00 15.63 8.57
CA LEU A 158 14.95 14.84 9.32
C LEU A 158 14.30 14.45 10.65
N GLY A 159 14.39 13.19 11.00
CA GLY A 159 13.88 12.66 12.25
C GLY A 159 14.84 11.64 12.85
N ALA A 160 14.95 11.66 14.18
CA ALA A 160 15.69 10.65 14.93
C ALA A 160 14.89 10.28 16.18
N GLY A 161 14.95 9.02 16.56
CA GLY A 161 14.27 8.48 17.74
C GLY A 161 15.10 7.43 18.46
N PHE A 162 14.58 7.01 19.61
CA PHE A 162 15.22 5.95 20.36
C PHE A 162 15.21 4.61 19.59
N GLN A 163 16.19 3.75 19.89
CA GLN A 163 16.29 2.40 19.32
C GLN A 163 16.46 2.40 17.78
N GLU A 164 17.43 3.14 17.28
CA GLU A 164 17.82 3.13 15.85
C GLU A 164 16.67 3.56 14.91
N ARG A 165 15.86 4.54 15.30
CA ARG A 165 14.82 5.09 14.45
C ARG A 165 15.32 6.36 13.79
N TYR A 166 15.40 6.34 12.47
CA TYR A 166 15.86 7.47 11.65
C TYR A 166 14.89 7.67 10.49
N ASN A 167 14.69 8.92 10.12
CA ASN A 167 13.92 9.30 8.94
C ASN A 167 14.61 10.50 8.28
N ALA A 168 14.82 10.42 6.98
CA ALA A 168 15.34 11.52 6.17
C ALA A 168 14.57 11.59 4.87
N GLY A 169 14.03 12.76 4.54
CA GLY A 169 13.22 12.92 3.34
C GLY A 169 13.46 14.25 2.64
N ALA A 170 13.19 14.28 1.35
CA ALA A 170 13.24 15.46 0.51
C ALA A 170 12.05 15.44 -0.47
N ILE A 171 11.39 16.58 -0.64
CA ILE A 171 10.38 16.82 -1.66
C ILE A 171 10.83 18.02 -2.46
N LEU A 172 10.93 17.85 -3.78
CA LEU A 172 11.24 18.89 -4.74
C LEU A 172 10.00 19.15 -5.60
N ASN A 173 9.62 20.43 -5.74
CA ASN A 173 8.45 20.83 -6.51
C ASN A 173 8.84 22.02 -7.42
N LEU A 174 8.86 21.81 -8.73
CA LEU A 174 9.31 22.78 -9.72
C LEU A 174 8.27 22.96 -10.82
N HIS A 175 8.10 24.20 -11.27
CA HIS A 175 7.16 24.56 -12.35
C HIS A 175 7.84 25.42 -13.44
N PRO A 176 8.84 24.89 -14.17
CA PRO A 176 9.50 25.64 -15.23
C PRO A 176 8.63 25.68 -16.50
N GLY A 177 7.98 26.81 -16.72
CA GLY A 177 7.14 27.02 -17.91
C GLY A 177 5.93 26.08 -17.97
N LYS A 178 5.90 25.18 -18.94
CA LYS A 178 4.82 24.19 -19.12
C LYS A 178 5.05 22.88 -18.36
N PHE A 179 6.15 22.75 -17.64
CA PHE A 179 6.48 21.54 -16.90
C PHE A 179 6.03 21.65 -15.44
N HIS A 180 5.59 20.53 -14.90
CA HIS A 180 5.27 20.31 -13.50
C HIS A 180 6.08 19.12 -13.02
N ILE A 181 7.08 19.37 -12.17
CA ILE A 181 8.03 18.33 -11.75
C ILE A 181 7.92 18.20 -10.23
N VAL A 182 7.55 17.02 -9.76
CA VAL A 182 7.56 16.69 -8.35
C VAL A 182 8.40 15.44 -8.15
N GLY A 183 9.49 15.59 -7.41
CA GLY A 183 10.36 14.49 -7.03
C GLY A 183 10.36 14.32 -5.52
N LYS A 184 10.25 13.10 -5.04
CA LYS A 184 10.25 12.79 -3.60
C LYS A 184 11.21 11.66 -3.32
N TYR A 185 11.88 11.74 -2.20
CA TYR A 185 12.70 10.67 -1.67
C TYR A 185 12.56 10.61 -0.16
N ASN A 186 12.49 9.40 0.38
CA ASN A 186 12.51 9.15 1.82
C ASN A 186 13.33 7.91 2.13
N TYR A 187 14.17 8.04 3.13
CA TYR A 187 14.83 6.93 3.82
C TYR A 187 14.24 6.82 5.22
N ARG A 188 13.91 5.59 5.64
CA ARG A 188 13.41 5.30 6.98
C ARG A 188 14.04 4.04 7.52
N ARG A 189 14.58 4.12 8.72
CA ARG A 189 15.01 2.98 9.52
C ARG A 189 14.19 2.91 10.79
N GLU A 190 13.70 1.74 11.13
CA GLU A 190 12.96 1.50 12.35
C GLU A 190 13.50 0.32 13.14
N PHE A 191 13.25 0.36 14.44
CA PHE A 191 13.36 -0.79 15.31
C PHE A 191 11.95 -1.19 15.76
N ARG A 192 11.59 -2.43 15.50
CA ARG A 192 10.29 -3.00 15.88
C ARG A 192 10.51 -4.17 16.83
N LYS A 193 9.83 -4.14 17.96
CA LYS A 193 9.77 -5.26 18.88
C LYS A 193 8.35 -5.79 18.87
N ARG A 194 8.19 -7.07 18.55
CA ARG A 194 6.89 -7.77 18.53
C ARG A 194 6.92 -8.91 19.52
N THR A 195 5.96 -8.92 20.43
CA THR A 195 5.76 -10.01 21.37
C THR A 195 4.33 -10.49 21.27
N PHE A 196 4.12 -11.79 21.17
CA PHE A 196 2.79 -12.37 21.26
C PHE A 196 2.82 -13.69 22.01
N SER A 197 1.68 -14.02 22.62
CA SER A 197 1.45 -15.28 23.29
C SER A 197 0.24 -15.99 22.68
N LYS A 198 0.38 -17.29 22.41
CA LYS A 198 -0.70 -18.14 21.91
C LYS A 198 -0.83 -19.35 22.80
N SER A 199 -2.04 -19.57 23.34
CA SER A 199 -2.38 -20.78 24.07
C SER A 199 -3.24 -21.69 23.21
N THR A 200 -2.90 -22.96 23.16
CA THR A 200 -3.65 -23.99 22.42
C THR A 200 -3.93 -25.16 23.35
N THR A 201 -5.20 -25.46 23.58
CA THR A 201 -5.65 -26.58 24.40
C THR A 201 -6.23 -27.67 23.52
N ASN A 202 -5.74 -28.90 23.67
CA ASN A 202 -6.24 -30.10 23.00
C ASN A 202 -6.29 -31.27 23.98
N LYS A 203 -6.62 -32.48 23.48
CA LYS A 203 -6.69 -33.72 24.32
C LYS A 203 -5.34 -34.05 24.99
N GLY A 204 -4.22 -33.56 24.49
CA GLY A 204 -2.87 -33.77 25.03
C GLY A 204 -2.44 -32.73 26.07
N GLY A 205 -3.31 -31.77 26.41
CA GLY A 205 -3.05 -30.71 27.36
C GLY A 205 -2.96 -29.30 26.71
N THR A 206 -2.53 -28.35 27.52
CA THR A 206 -2.37 -26.95 27.05
C THR A 206 -0.91 -26.65 26.74
N THR A 207 -0.66 -26.15 25.55
CA THR A 207 0.63 -25.59 25.12
C THR A 207 0.55 -24.09 25.03
N VAL A 208 1.61 -23.40 25.48
CA VAL A 208 1.72 -21.94 25.42
C VAL A 208 2.98 -21.58 24.64
N MET A 209 2.79 -20.86 23.54
CA MET A 209 3.86 -20.34 22.73
C MET A 209 4.03 -18.84 23.00
N ASN A 210 5.22 -18.43 23.44
CA ASN A 210 5.56 -17.04 23.62
C ASN A 210 6.63 -16.67 22.58
N ASN A 211 6.32 -15.73 21.70
CA ASN A 211 7.28 -15.19 20.74
C ASN A 211 7.78 -13.82 21.19
N ASN A 212 9.08 -13.64 21.08
CA ASN A 212 9.75 -12.36 21.30
C ASN A 212 10.68 -12.11 20.11
N ALA A 213 10.25 -11.19 19.24
CA ALA A 213 10.96 -10.89 18.01
C ALA A 213 11.32 -9.40 17.93
N SER A 214 12.45 -9.11 17.32
CA SER A 214 12.87 -7.77 16.93
C SER A 214 13.17 -7.73 15.44
N ALA A 215 12.82 -6.64 14.78
CA ALA A 215 13.10 -6.39 13.38
C ALA A 215 13.66 -4.98 13.16
N ARG A 216 14.46 -4.82 12.14
CA ARG A 216 15.10 -3.56 11.73
C ARG A 216 14.89 -3.35 10.24
N PRO A 217 13.72 -2.84 9.83
CA PRO A 217 13.48 -2.47 8.44
C PRO A 217 14.26 -1.22 8.07
N ASP A 218 14.95 -1.29 6.94
CA ASP A 218 15.53 -0.17 6.20
C ASP A 218 14.71 0.02 4.92
N VAL A 219 14.09 1.19 4.76
CA VAL A 219 13.18 1.46 3.66
C VAL A 219 13.65 2.67 2.88
N HIS A 220 13.73 2.51 1.57
CA HIS A 220 13.94 3.58 0.61
C HIS A 220 12.69 3.72 -0.26
N LEU A 221 12.17 4.92 -0.37
CA LEU A 221 11.05 5.23 -1.24
C LEU A 221 11.40 6.47 -2.07
N ALA A 222 11.22 6.37 -3.36
CA ALA A 222 11.38 7.48 -4.29
C ALA A 222 10.20 7.54 -5.24
N ASP A 223 9.72 8.74 -5.57
CA ASP A 223 8.84 8.96 -6.69
C ASP A 223 9.24 10.19 -7.51
N LEU A 224 8.90 10.16 -8.78
CA LEU A 224 9.08 11.27 -9.71
C LEU A 224 7.84 11.38 -10.58
N SER A 225 7.24 12.57 -10.57
CA SER A 225 6.14 12.92 -11.45
C SER A 225 6.57 14.08 -12.36
N VAL A 226 6.38 13.93 -13.65
CA VAL A 226 6.65 14.98 -14.66
C VAL A 226 5.38 15.19 -15.47
N GLY A 227 4.73 16.33 -15.27
CA GLY A 227 3.60 16.79 -16.06
C GLY A 227 4.08 17.79 -17.13
N TYR A 228 3.44 17.78 -18.29
CA TYR A 228 3.68 18.73 -19.38
C TYR A 228 2.36 19.21 -19.98
N ASP A 229 2.12 20.52 -19.92
CA ASP A 229 0.97 21.15 -20.58
C ASP A 229 1.24 21.21 -22.10
N LEU A 230 0.83 20.16 -22.83
CA LEU A 230 1.00 20.08 -24.28
C LEU A 230 0.23 21.22 -24.96
N THR A 231 -1.04 21.39 -24.57
CA THR A 231 -1.91 22.49 -24.93
C THR A 231 -2.63 23.04 -23.70
N ALA A 232 -3.47 24.06 -23.84
CA ALA A 232 -4.32 24.54 -22.75
C ALA A 232 -5.34 23.47 -22.26
N ASN A 233 -5.60 22.47 -23.10
CA ASN A 233 -6.61 21.44 -22.88
C ASN A 233 -6.01 20.06 -22.63
N ASP A 234 -4.70 19.89 -22.88
CA ASP A 234 -4.02 18.60 -22.80
C ASP A 234 -2.88 18.63 -21.79
N LEU A 235 -2.98 17.77 -20.80
CA LEU A 235 -1.91 17.48 -19.85
C LEU A 235 -1.44 16.04 -20.04
N ILE A 236 -0.13 15.88 -20.25
CA ILE A 236 0.54 14.57 -20.21
C ILE A 236 1.33 14.48 -18.93
N THR A 237 1.19 13.38 -18.20
CA THR A 237 1.95 13.11 -16.99
C THR A 237 2.65 11.76 -17.10
N VAL A 238 3.92 11.73 -16.75
CA VAL A 238 4.69 10.50 -16.52
C VAL A 238 5.02 10.43 -15.04
N TYR A 239 4.77 9.29 -14.44
CA TYR A 239 5.02 9.04 -13.03
C TYR A 239 5.82 7.75 -12.87
N GLY A 240 6.82 7.77 -11.99
CA GLY A 240 7.60 6.61 -11.60
C GLY A 240 7.68 6.52 -10.09
N LEU A 241 7.63 5.29 -9.57
CA LEU A 241 7.80 4.98 -8.16
C LEU A 241 8.81 3.86 -8.00
N TYR A 242 9.66 3.96 -7.00
CA TYR A 242 10.57 2.91 -6.57
C TYR A 242 10.55 2.79 -5.05
N ASN A 243 10.33 1.58 -4.56
CA ASN A 243 10.38 1.24 -3.14
C ASN A 243 11.31 0.05 -2.94
N LEU A 244 12.16 0.15 -1.96
CA LEU A 244 13.04 -0.90 -1.51
C LEU A 244 12.93 -1.04 -0.01
N MET A 245 12.70 -2.24 0.46
CA MET A 245 12.77 -2.58 1.88
C MET A 245 13.68 -3.79 2.09
N ASP A 246 14.65 -3.59 2.95
CA ASP A 246 15.51 -4.65 3.47
C ASP A 246 15.35 -4.69 4.99
N TYR A 247 15.04 -5.85 5.55
CA TYR A 247 15.06 -5.97 6.99
C TYR A 247 15.42 -7.37 7.49
N SER A 248 16.16 -7.37 8.59
CA SER A 248 16.49 -8.57 9.34
C SER A 248 15.59 -8.70 10.56
N ARG A 249 15.13 -9.89 10.84
CA ARG A 249 14.37 -10.22 12.04
C ARG A 249 15.03 -11.34 12.81
N TYR A 250 15.14 -11.13 14.11
CA TYR A 250 15.48 -12.20 15.04
C TYR A 250 14.34 -12.44 15.99
N GLY A 251 13.95 -13.70 16.17
CA GLY A 251 12.90 -14.10 17.11
C GLY A 251 13.32 -15.31 17.94
N LYS A 252 12.95 -15.31 19.22
CA LYS A 252 13.03 -16.48 20.08
C LYS A 252 11.62 -16.87 20.50
N ILE A 253 11.21 -18.06 20.09
CA ILE A 253 9.91 -18.65 20.35
C ILE A 253 10.07 -19.66 21.47
N HIS A 254 9.41 -19.42 22.59
CA HIS A 254 9.37 -20.31 23.74
C HIS A 254 8.12 -21.18 23.63
N ASN A 255 8.29 -22.47 23.36
CA ASN A 255 7.22 -23.44 23.41
C ASN A 255 7.20 -24.09 24.80
N ASN A 256 6.11 -23.91 25.52
CA ASN A 256 5.91 -24.38 26.89
C ASN A 256 4.70 -25.28 26.95
N LYS A 257 4.69 -26.21 27.91
CA LYS A 257 3.52 -26.99 28.30
C LYS A 257 3.02 -26.48 29.65
N LEU A 258 1.71 -26.34 29.80
CA LEU A 258 1.09 -26.01 31.08
C LEU A 258 0.89 -27.29 31.84
N VAL A 259 1.60 -27.44 32.97
CA VAL A 259 1.50 -28.60 33.89
C VAL A 259 1.26 -28.05 35.28
N ASP A 260 0.17 -28.48 35.93
CA ASP A 260 -0.22 -28.05 37.26
C ASP A 260 -0.18 -26.53 37.50
N GLY A 261 -0.65 -25.78 36.49
CA GLY A 261 -0.67 -24.31 36.52
C GLY A 261 0.68 -23.61 36.22
N ASN A 262 1.77 -24.40 36.06
CA ASN A 262 3.09 -23.85 35.76
C ASN A 262 3.50 -24.07 34.29
N LEU A 263 4.14 -23.07 33.69
CA LEU A 263 4.73 -23.19 32.36
C LEU A 263 6.06 -23.93 32.43
N GLN A 264 6.12 -25.10 31.81
CA GLN A 264 7.34 -25.89 31.65
C GLN A 264 7.89 -25.72 30.23
N PRO A 265 9.13 -25.23 30.05
CA PRO A 265 9.74 -25.11 28.73
C PRO A 265 9.92 -26.48 28.07
N VAL A 266 9.49 -26.62 26.84
CA VAL A 266 9.63 -27.86 26.05
C VAL A 266 10.69 -27.67 24.97
N MET A 267 10.69 -26.51 24.32
CA MET A 267 11.61 -26.21 23.24
C MET A 267 11.72 -24.70 23.05
N PHE A 268 12.91 -24.22 22.78
CA PHE A 268 13.13 -22.89 22.24
C PHE A 268 13.38 -23.00 20.73
N ARG A 269 12.70 -22.16 19.94
CA ARG A 269 12.93 -22.06 18.51
C ARG A 269 13.46 -20.67 18.20
N HIS A 270 14.70 -20.62 17.75
CA HIS A 270 15.32 -19.39 17.24
C HIS A 270 14.92 -19.25 15.78
N ARG A 271 14.51 -18.05 15.39
CA ARG A 271 14.22 -17.67 14.02
C ARG A 271 15.15 -16.53 13.61
N TYR A 272 15.89 -16.74 12.56
CA TYR A 272 16.64 -15.73 11.85
C TYR A 272 15.93 -15.55 10.51
N ASN A 273 15.59 -14.33 10.16
CA ASN A 273 14.84 -14.04 8.96
C ASN A 273 15.43 -12.78 8.32
N ASP A 274 15.83 -12.91 7.07
CA ASP A 274 16.18 -11.82 6.20
C ASP A 274 15.12 -11.71 5.13
N GLN A 275 14.64 -10.49 4.89
CA GLN A 275 13.55 -10.21 3.98
C GLN A 275 13.91 -9.04 3.08
N TRP A 276 13.68 -9.21 1.80
CA TRP A 276 13.87 -8.21 0.77
C TRP A 276 12.57 -7.97 0.02
N GLN A 277 12.17 -6.71 -0.09
CA GLN A 277 11.02 -6.31 -0.90
C GLN A 277 11.44 -5.19 -1.84
N GLU A 278 11.08 -5.34 -3.10
CA GLU A 278 11.31 -4.34 -4.12
C GLU A 278 10.02 -4.09 -4.89
N ALA A 279 9.66 -2.82 -5.09
CA ALA A 279 8.53 -2.48 -5.92
C ALA A 279 8.88 -1.28 -6.80
N TYR A 280 8.47 -1.34 -8.04
CA TYR A 280 8.59 -0.20 -8.95
C TYR A 280 7.35 -0.06 -9.81
N ALA A 281 7.10 1.18 -10.25
CA ALA A 281 5.99 1.48 -11.13
C ALA A 281 6.38 2.52 -12.16
N ALA A 282 5.76 2.42 -13.33
CA ALA A 282 5.78 3.41 -14.38
C ALA A 282 4.37 3.68 -14.87
N GLU A 283 3.97 4.95 -14.92
CA GLU A 283 2.64 5.36 -15.36
C GLU A 283 2.76 6.46 -16.40
N ALA A 284 1.94 6.38 -17.43
CA ALA A 284 1.69 7.46 -18.38
C ALA A 284 0.21 7.83 -18.34
N ARG A 285 -0.08 9.09 -18.22
CA ARG A 285 -1.45 9.62 -18.16
C ARG A 285 -1.62 10.75 -19.16
N TRP A 286 -2.72 10.73 -19.90
CA TRP A 286 -3.17 11.83 -20.73
C TRP A 286 -4.55 12.27 -20.30
N ASN A 287 -4.66 13.54 -19.93
CA ASN A 287 -5.91 14.17 -19.58
C ASN A 287 -6.23 15.22 -20.66
N HIS A 288 -7.36 15.08 -21.32
CA HIS A 288 -7.88 16.04 -22.28
C HIS A 288 -9.18 16.66 -21.74
N THR A 289 -9.24 17.97 -21.75
CA THR A 289 -10.44 18.74 -21.40
C THR A 289 -11.00 19.38 -22.66
N PHE A 290 -12.26 19.12 -22.98
CA PHE A 290 -12.92 19.70 -24.16
C PHE A 290 -13.33 21.16 -23.90
N ASP A 291 -13.97 21.79 -24.89
CA ASP A 291 -14.43 23.19 -24.78
C ASP A 291 -15.34 23.40 -23.55
N ASN A 292 -16.18 22.43 -23.24
CA ASN A 292 -16.85 22.38 -21.95
C ASN A 292 -15.88 21.76 -20.92
N PRO A 293 -15.41 22.49 -19.90
CA PRO A 293 -14.43 21.99 -18.95
C PRO A 293 -14.94 20.82 -18.07
N LYS A 294 -16.22 20.47 -18.16
CA LYS A 294 -16.78 19.30 -17.52
C LYS A 294 -16.74 18.06 -18.43
N ASP A 295 -16.48 18.23 -19.72
CA ASP A 295 -16.26 17.13 -20.66
C ASP A 295 -14.79 16.76 -20.66
N ARG A 296 -14.47 15.50 -20.42
CA ARG A 296 -13.08 15.05 -20.19
C ARG A 296 -12.85 13.67 -20.79
N LEU A 297 -11.61 13.48 -21.26
CA LEU A 297 -11.07 12.18 -21.60
C LEU A 297 -9.84 11.93 -20.75
N ASP A 298 -9.83 10.83 -20.00
CA ASP A 298 -8.70 10.41 -19.19
C ASP A 298 -8.20 9.06 -19.70
N VAL A 299 -6.94 9.00 -20.09
CA VAL A 299 -6.24 7.78 -20.50
C VAL A 299 -5.11 7.53 -19.54
N VAL A 300 -5.07 6.33 -18.95
CA VAL A 300 -4.02 5.92 -18.01
C VAL A 300 -3.46 4.58 -18.44
N PHE A 301 -2.16 4.50 -18.56
CA PHE A 301 -1.43 3.24 -18.62
C PHE A 301 -0.49 3.18 -17.42
N ASN A 302 -0.54 2.08 -16.67
CA ASN A 302 0.35 1.84 -15.53
C ASN A 302 0.89 0.42 -15.60
N TYR A 303 2.17 0.28 -15.36
CA TYR A 303 2.84 -0.96 -15.06
C TYR A 303 3.42 -0.87 -13.66
N ASN A 304 3.19 -1.87 -12.83
CA ASN A 304 3.84 -1.97 -11.55
C ASN A 304 4.25 -3.42 -11.24
N ASN A 305 5.40 -3.53 -10.61
CA ASN A 305 5.97 -4.78 -10.16
C ASN A 305 6.12 -4.76 -8.64
N PHE A 306 6.02 -5.93 -8.03
CA PHE A 306 6.34 -6.17 -6.63
C PHE A 306 7.08 -7.50 -6.52
N GLY A 307 8.33 -7.46 -6.06
CA GLY A 307 9.16 -8.60 -5.74
C GLY A 307 9.31 -8.77 -4.23
N TYR A 308 9.32 -10.00 -3.78
CA TYR A 308 9.48 -10.37 -2.38
C TYR A 308 10.33 -11.62 -2.25
N ASP A 309 11.42 -11.51 -1.47
CA ASP A 309 12.28 -12.61 -1.10
C ASP A 309 12.36 -12.72 0.41
N GLU A 310 12.25 -13.92 0.95
CA GLU A 310 12.34 -14.17 2.38
C GLU A 310 13.18 -15.43 2.65
N ASP A 311 14.24 -15.26 3.43
CA ASP A 311 15.09 -16.32 3.92
C ASP A 311 14.86 -16.53 5.41
N ASN A 312 14.41 -17.72 5.79
CA ASN A 312 14.23 -18.08 7.19
C ASN A 312 15.15 -19.24 7.58
N GLU A 313 15.89 -19.05 8.66
CA GLU A 313 16.62 -20.11 9.33
C GLU A 313 16.03 -20.35 10.72
N TYR A 314 15.86 -21.61 11.06
CA TYR A 314 15.33 -22.02 12.35
C TYR A 314 16.28 -22.98 13.06
N LYS A 315 16.50 -22.73 14.37
CA LYS A 315 17.25 -23.64 15.24
C LYS A 315 16.42 -23.98 16.46
N ASN A 316 16.15 -25.26 16.65
CA ASN A 316 15.41 -25.76 17.80
C ASN A 316 16.39 -26.15 18.91
N GLU A 317 16.26 -25.55 20.08
CA GLU A 317 17.13 -25.73 21.24
C GLU A 317 16.37 -26.46 22.35
N LYS A 318 17.02 -27.43 22.96
CA LYS A 318 16.51 -28.12 24.15
C LYS A 318 16.76 -27.25 25.40
N PRO A 319 15.71 -26.81 26.12
CA PRO A 319 15.84 -25.84 27.22
C PRO A 319 16.80 -26.27 28.35
N GLU A 320 16.81 -27.56 28.69
CA GLU A 320 17.58 -28.07 29.84
C GLU A 320 19.10 -28.10 29.57
N THR A 321 19.49 -28.23 28.30
CA THR A 321 20.90 -28.45 27.94
C THR A 321 21.49 -27.34 27.07
N GLY A 322 20.64 -26.47 26.48
CA GLY A 322 21.06 -25.48 25.48
C GLY A 322 21.51 -26.11 24.15
N LYS A 323 21.32 -27.42 23.97
CA LYS A 323 21.77 -28.13 22.76
C LYS A 323 20.78 -27.91 21.61
N ILE A 324 21.30 -27.59 20.42
CA ILE A 324 20.49 -27.58 19.18
C ILE A 324 20.17 -29.03 18.81
N ILE A 325 18.88 -29.32 18.65
CA ILE A 325 18.32 -30.65 18.38
C ILE A 325 17.78 -30.80 16.95
N ALA A 326 17.47 -29.68 16.30
CA ALA A 326 17.04 -29.68 14.89
C ALA A 326 17.32 -28.28 14.29
N GLU A 327 17.64 -28.31 13.00
CA GLU A 327 17.77 -27.10 12.18
C GLU A 327 16.96 -27.28 10.90
N ASP A 328 16.28 -26.23 10.50
CA ASP A 328 15.50 -26.17 9.27
C ASP A 328 15.51 -24.76 8.70
N ASN A 329 15.29 -24.67 7.38
CA ASN A 329 15.15 -23.40 6.69
C ASN A 329 13.87 -23.36 5.85
N TYR A 330 13.51 -22.15 5.44
CA TYR A 330 12.36 -21.90 4.58
C TYR A 330 12.57 -20.63 3.79
N TYR A 331 12.45 -20.73 2.48
CA TYR A 331 12.67 -19.65 1.52
C TYR A 331 11.38 -19.37 0.77
N VAL A 332 11.12 -18.09 0.52
CA VAL A 332 9.99 -17.62 -0.28
C VAL A 332 10.49 -16.66 -1.33
N ASN A 333 10.09 -16.88 -2.58
CA ASN A 333 10.27 -15.95 -3.68
C ASN A 333 8.90 -15.66 -4.29
N GLN A 334 8.58 -14.40 -4.48
CA GLN A 334 7.33 -13.96 -5.10
C GLN A 334 7.61 -12.79 -6.03
N ASP A 335 7.02 -12.84 -7.21
CA ASP A 335 7.04 -11.74 -8.18
C ASP A 335 5.63 -11.50 -8.70
N LYS A 336 5.20 -10.23 -8.72
CA LYS A 336 3.89 -9.79 -9.20
C LYS A 336 4.06 -8.69 -10.22
N ASN A 337 3.55 -8.90 -11.41
CA ASN A 337 3.52 -7.93 -12.49
C ASN A 337 2.08 -7.54 -12.78
N ASN A 338 1.78 -6.25 -12.63
CA ASN A 338 0.45 -5.70 -12.87
C ASN A 338 0.51 -4.69 -14.01
N TYR A 339 -0.43 -4.81 -14.94
CA TYR A 339 -0.66 -3.84 -16.01
C TYR A 339 -2.08 -3.32 -15.89
N TYR A 340 -2.23 -2.02 -15.95
CA TYR A 340 -3.49 -1.33 -15.88
C TYR A 340 -3.62 -0.39 -17.07
N LEU A 341 -4.73 -0.46 -17.76
CA LEU A 341 -5.10 0.45 -18.84
C LEU A 341 -6.51 0.95 -18.60
N SER A 342 -6.71 2.25 -18.57
CA SER A 342 -8.07 2.82 -18.56
C SER A 342 -8.19 3.91 -19.61
N VAL A 343 -9.37 3.93 -20.25
CA VAL A 343 -9.82 4.99 -21.17
C VAL A 343 -11.20 5.37 -20.72
N LEU A 344 -11.34 6.55 -20.11
CA LEU A 344 -12.58 7.02 -19.53
C LEU A 344 -12.98 8.35 -20.16
N TYR A 345 -14.17 8.41 -20.70
CA TYR A 345 -14.76 9.63 -21.27
C TYR A 345 -15.98 10.05 -20.46
N GLY A 346 -16.02 11.31 -20.08
CA GLY A 346 -17.15 11.95 -19.41
C GLY A 346 -17.66 13.12 -20.21
N LYS A 347 -18.99 13.23 -20.36
CA LYS A 347 -19.68 14.33 -21.04
C LYS A 347 -20.85 14.85 -20.24
N LEU A 348 -20.88 16.17 -20.07
CA LEU A 348 -22.02 16.84 -19.48
C LEU A 348 -23.01 17.30 -20.58
N PHE A 349 -24.24 16.86 -20.51
CA PHE A 349 -25.32 17.35 -21.36
C PHE A 349 -26.07 18.50 -20.68
N VAL A 350 -27.02 19.06 -21.42
CA VAL A 350 -28.00 20.04 -20.90
C VAL A 350 -28.71 19.48 -19.67
N ASP A 351 -29.07 20.33 -18.73
CA ASP A 351 -29.77 19.97 -17.48
C ASP A 351 -29.05 19.05 -16.54
N ASP A 352 -27.72 19.19 -16.43
CA ASP A 352 -26.87 18.46 -15.47
C ASP A 352 -26.90 16.93 -15.63
N TRP A 353 -27.20 16.41 -16.80
CA TRP A 353 -26.98 15.01 -17.15
C TRP A 353 -25.50 14.76 -17.47
N HIS A 354 -24.85 13.84 -16.76
CA HIS A 354 -23.47 13.48 -16.97
C HIS A 354 -23.34 12.02 -17.43
N LEU A 355 -22.91 11.82 -18.68
CA LEU A 355 -22.61 10.51 -19.25
C LEU A 355 -21.15 10.17 -18.95
N ARG A 356 -20.91 8.94 -18.54
CA ARG A 356 -19.57 8.35 -18.44
C ARG A 356 -19.55 7.04 -19.21
N VAL A 357 -18.56 6.87 -20.06
CA VAL A 357 -18.30 5.61 -20.77
C VAL A 357 -16.81 5.29 -20.68
N GLY A 358 -16.47 4.02 -20.69
CA GLY A 358 -15.06 3.68 -20.63
C GLY A 358 -14.75 2.21 -20.72
N TYR A 359 -13.44 1.99 -20.80
CA TYR A 359 -12.79 0.70 -20.75
C TYR A 359 -11.74 0.67 -19.65
N ILE A 360 -11.68 -0.43 -18.91
CA ILE A 360 -10.64 -0.70 -17.93
C ILE A 360 -10.12 -2.12 -18.15
N GLY A 361 -8.81 -2.24 -18.45
CA GLY A 361 -8.09 -3.50 -18.52
C GLY A 361 -7.17 -3.66 -17.31
N ARG A 362 -7.21 -4.80 -16.65
CA ARG A 362 -6.31 -5.18 -15.54
C ARG A 362 -5.74 -6.56 -15.85
N PHE A 363 -4.41 -6.62 -15.91
CA PHE A 363 -3.69 -7.84 -16.23
C PHE A 363 -2.65 -8.08 -15.15
N LYS A 364 -2.72 -9.25 -14.52
CA LYS A 364 -1.85 -9.65 -13.44
C LYS A 364 -1.16 -10.95 -13.80
N ASP A 365 0.15 -10.98 -13.61
CA ASP A 365 0.98 -12.17 -13.67
C ASP A 365 1.72 -12.29 -12.33
N GLU A 366 1.57 -13.41 -11.65
CA GLU A 366 2.19 -13.66 -10.36
C GLU A 366 2.86 -15.01 -10.38
N SER A 367 4.09 -15.08 -9.89
CA SER A 367 4.81 -16.29 -9.58
C SER A 367 5.13 -16.35 -8.09
N TYR A 368 4.95 -17.51 -7.51
CA TYR A 368 5.25 -17.76 -6.12
C TYR A 368 5.97 -19.11 -6.02
N HIS A 369 7.10 -19.11 -5.32
CA HIS A 369 7.85 -20.33 -5.01
C HIS A 369 8.33 -20.30 -3.57
N ALA A 370 7.88 -21.26 -2.78
CA ALA A 370 8.35 -21.47 -1.43
C ALA A 370 8.92 -22.88 -1.31
N TYR A 371 10.06 -23.01 -0.65
CA TYR A 371 10.73 -24.27 -0.42
C TYR A 371 11.53 -24.26 0.87
N GLY A 372 11.91 -25.44 1.34
CA GLY A 372 12.73 -25.51 2.55
C GLY A 372 13.47 -26.81 2.69
N ASN A 373 14.44 -26.81 3.56
CA ASN A 373 15.25 -27.96 3.88
C ASN A 373 15.25 -28.21 5.39
N LYS A 374 15.62 -29.42 5.78
CA LYS A 374 15.89 -29.81 7.16
C LYS A 374 17.28 -30.45 7.25
N LEU A 375 17.96 -30.21 8.34
CA LEU A 375 19.23 -30.87 8.62
C LEU A 375 18.96 -32.27 9.18
N ALA A 376 19.34 -33.31 8.44
CA ALA A 376 19.18 -34.71 8.84
C ALA A 376 20.51 -35.45 8.64
N ALA A 377 20.97 -36.16 9.67
CA ALA A 377 22.24 -36.90 9.67
C ALA A 377 23.48 -36.06 9.29
N GLY A 378 23.45 -34.74 9.56
CA GLY A 378 24.53 -33.79 9.25
C GLY A 378 24.52 -33.23 7.83
N GLU A 379 23.50 -33.56 7.02
CA GLU A 379 23.33 -33.05 5.66
C GLU A 379 21.99 -32.34 5.49
N TRP A 380 21.96 -31.28 4.69
CA TRP A 380 20.74 -30.58 4.33
C TRP A 380 19.94 -31.38 3.30
N GLN A 381 18.71 -31.71 3.64
CA GLN A 381 17.78 -32.47 2.79
C GLN A 381 16.56 -31.63 2.50
N SER A 382 16.07 -31.64 1.27
CA SER A 382 14.81 -31.00 0.88
C SER A 382 13.66 -31.54 1.73
N ASP A 383 12.78 -30.63 2.16
CA ASP A 383 11.55 -30.97 2.89
C ASP A 383 10.33 -30.75 1.96
N PRO A 384 9.81 -31.83 1.33
CA PRO A 384 8.69 -31.68 0.40
C PRO A 384 7.42 -31.07 1.01
N GLN A 385 7.28 -31.10 2.35
CA GLN A 385 6.14 -30.48 3.03
C GLN A 385 6.21 -28.95 3.05
N LYS A 386 7.38 -28.40 2.75
CA LYS A 386 7.61 -26.95 2.68
C LYS A 386 7.57 -26.42 1.25
N GLU A 387 7.42 -27.28 0.27
CA GLU A 387 7.43 -26.89 -1.13
C GLU A 387 6.02 -26.49 -1.58
N ASN A 388 5.93 -25.27 -2.10
CA ASN A 388 4.71 -24.71 -2.67
C ASN A 388 5.09 -23.81 -3.85
N GLU A 389 4.52 -24.08 -5.00
CA GLU A 389 4.78 -23.33 -6.23
C GLU A 389 3.47 -23.11 -6.98
N TYR A 390 3.25 -21.87 -7.39
CA TYR A 390 2.17 -21.56 -8.31
C TYR A 390 2.52 -20.40 -9.23
N ASN A 391 1.89 -20.41 -10.40
CA ASN A 391 1.83 -19.29 -11.31
C ASN A 391 0.36 -18.89 -11.48
N PHE A 392 0.05 -17.63 -11.26
CA PHE A 392 -1.29 -17.08 -11.38
C PHE A 392 -1.32 -15.99 -12.44
N ASN A 393 -2.23 -16.14 -13.41
CA ASN A 393 -2.49 -15.14 -14.42
C ASN A 393 -3.95 -14.73 -14.38
N ARG A 394 -4.19 -13.43 -14.38
CA ARG A 394 -5.55 -12.86 -14.44
C ARG A 394 -5.63 -11.80 -15.52
N ARG A 395 -6.68 -11.85 -16.32
CA ARG A 395 -6.97 -10.88 -17.39
C ARG A 395 -8.40 -10.41 -17.24
N THR A 396 -8.58 -9.18 -16.74
CA THR A 396 -9.87 -8.58 -16.53
C THR A 396 -10.08 -7.45 -17.54
N ASN A 397 -11.16 -7.52 -18.31
CA ASN A 397 -11.57 -6.46 -19.23
C ASN A 397 -12.97 -6.00 -18.85
N LEU A 398 -13.11 -4.70 -18.63
CA LEU A 398 -14.33 -4.08 -18.15
C LEU A 398 -14.76 -2.97 -19.10
N LEU A 399 -16.00 -3.04 -19.57
CA LEU A 399 -16.66 -1.98 -20.31
C LEU A 399 -17.78 -1.39 -19.45
N LEU A 400 -17.88 -0.08 -19.44
CA LEU A 400 -18.87 0.61 -18.62
C LEU A 400 -19.55 1.76 -19.36
N ALA A 401 -20.81 1.98 -19.00
CA ALA A 401 -21.56 3.19 -19.33
C ALA A 401 -22.43 3.57 -18.14
N ALA A 402 -22.38 4.82 -17.71
CA ALA A 402 -23.17 5.33 -16.61
C ALA A 402 -23.73 6.71 -16.93
N LEU A 403 -24.95 6.96 -16.49
CA LEU A 403 -25.64 8.24 -16.62
C LEU A 403 -25.99 8.75 -15.22
N GLU A 404 -25.48 9.93 -14.90
CA GLU A 404 -25.74 10.62 -13.63
C GLU A 404 -26.63 11.85 -13.87
N LYS A 405 -27.57 12.09 -13.00
CA LYS A 405 -28.39 13.33 -12.96
C LYS A 405 -28.33 13.94 -11.56
N LYS A 406 -28.20 15.27 -11.50
CA LYS A 406 -28.30 16.02 -10.27
C LYS A 406 -29.53 16.90 -10.23
N TRP A 407 -30.25 16.91 -9.10
CA TRP A 407 -31.41 17.75 -8.82
C TRP A 407 -31.24 18.38 -7.44
N GLY A 408 -30.73 19.59 -7.36
CA GLY A 408 -30.48 20.25 -6.07
C GLY A 408 -29.59 19.39 -5.15
N GLY A 409 -30.10 18.94 -4.02
CA GLY A 409 -29.42 18.04 -3.09
C GLY A 409 -29.43 16.55 -3.48
N PHE A 410 -30.15 16.17 -4.53
CA PHE A 410 -30.26 14.78 -5.00
C PHE A 410 -29.28 14.49 -6.13
N CYS A 411 -28.74 13.26 -6.14
CA CYS A 411 -27.98 12.72 -7.25
C CYS A 411 -28.42 11.28 -7.51
N ALA A 412 -28.79 10.97 -8.74
CA ALA A 412 -29.08 9.60 -9.17
C ALA A 412 -28.08 9.19 -10.24
N GLU A 413 -27.58 7.98 -10.15
CA GLU A 413 -26.73 7.34 -11.14
C GLU A 413 -27.34 6.00 -11.55
N ALA A 414 -27.41 5.77 -12.85
CA ALA A 414 -27.77 4.48 -13.43
C ALA A 414 -26.75 4.10 -14.47
N GLY A 415 -26.38 2.83 -14.54
CA GLY A 415 -25.39 2.41 -15.52
C GLY A 415 -25.31 0.92 -15.71
N VAL A 416 -24.51 0.54 -16.68
CA VAL A 416 -24.26 -0.83 -17.11
C VAL A 416 -22.76 -1.07 -17.10
N GLN A 417 -22.36 -2.20 -16.58
CA GLN A 417 -20.98 -2.68 -16.60
C GLN A 417 -20.97 -4.12 -17.08
N GLY A 418 -20.10 -4.39 -18.05
CA GLY A 418 -19.78 -5.74 -18.50
C GLY A 418 -18.34 -6.08 -18.15
N GLU A 419 -18.11 -7.20 -17.50
CA GLU A 419 -16.80 -7.69 -17.15
C GLU A 419 -16.53 -9.05 -17.78
N LEU A 420 -15.35 -9.18 -18.43
CA LEU A 420 -14.80 -10.43 -18.88
C LEU A 420 -13.53 -10.71 -18.08
N ASN A 421 -13.60 -11.70 -17.22
CA ASN A 421 -12.50 -12.10 -16.36
C ASN A 421 -12.03 -13.50 -16.75
N TRP A 422 -10.75 -13.61 -17.08
CA TRP A 422 -10.08 -14.87 -17.32
C TRP A 422 -8.98 -15.05 -16.27
N GLN A 423 -8.93 -16.23 -15.66
CA GLN A 423 -7.95 -16.60 -14.65
C GLN A 423 -7.35 -17.95 -14.97
N LYS A 424 -6.05 -18.08 -14.76
CA LYS A 424 -5.32 -19.33 -14.86
C LYS A 424 -4.41 -19.48 -13.64
N ILE A 425 -4.49 -20.63 -13.00
CA ILE A 425 -3.61 -21.00 -11.90
C ILE A 425 -2.93 -22.30 -12.31
N ASP A 426 -1.60 -22.25 -12.40
CA ASP A 426 -0.76 -23.42 -12.57
C ASP A 426 -0.05 -23.70 -11.25
N THR A 427 -0.31 -24.85 -10.65
CA THR A 427 0.41 -25.33 -9.48
C THR A 427 1.31 -26.50 -9.89
N ARG A 428 2.21 -26.91 -9.03
CA ARG A 428 3.05 -28.09 -9.28
C ARG A 428 2.25 -29.36 -9.61
N TYR A 429 1.01 -29.47 -9.13
CA TYR A 429 0.20 -30.67 -9.20
C TYR A 429 -1.06 -30.55 -10.06
N GLN A 430 -1.50 -29.33 -10.35
CA GLN A 430 -2.77 -29.09 -11.04
C GLN A 430 -2.74 -27.77 -11.81
N THR A 431 -3.40 -27.78 -12.97
CA THR A 431 -3.68 -26.56 -13.75
C THR A 431 -5.18 -26.34 -13.78
N ASP A 432 -5.62 -25.17 -13.27
CA ASP A 432 -6.99 -24.70 -13.37
C ASP A 432 -7.06 -23.49 -14.31
N ASP A 433 -7.88 -23.62 -15.36
CA ASP A 433 -8.12 -22.56 -16.33
C ASP A 433 -9.61 -22.19 -16.30
N VAL A 434 -9.90 -21.01 -15.78
CA VAL A 434 -11.28 -20.54 -15.55
C VAL A 434 -11.54 -19.27 -16.35
N LEU A 435 -12.54 -19.35 -17.23
CA LEU A 435 -13.11 -18.19 -17.90
C LEU A 435 -14.42 -17.82 -17.24
N GLU A 436 -14.42 -16.80 -16.41
CA GLU A 436 -15.63 -16.24 -15.84
C GLU A 436 -16.20 -15.12 -16.72
N LYS A 437 -17.42 -15.32 -17.19
CA LYS A 437 -18.21 -14.29 -17.85
C LYS A 437 -19.18 -13.74 -16.83
N ILE A 438 -18.87 -12.58 -16.29
CA ILE A 438 -19.81 -11.89 -15.41
C ILE A 438 -20.83 -11.18 -16.29
N PRO A 439 -22.11 -11.55 -16.23
CA PRO A 439 -23.15 -10.89 -17.01
C PRO A 439 -23.21 -9.41 -16.63
N MET A 440 -23.72 -8.59 -17.56
CA MET A 440 -23.88 -7.15 -17.33
C MET A 440 -24.57 -6.87 -16.00
N VAL A 441 -23.87 -6.23 -15.09
CA VAL A 441 -24.42 -5.80 -13.81
C VAL A 441 -25.07 -4.44 -14.01
N LYS A 442 -26.38 -4.37 -13.81
CA LYS A 442 -27.12 -3.09 -13.78
C LYS A 442 -27.11 -2.63 -12.33
N SER A 443 -26.53 -1.48 -12.04
CA SER A 443 -26.64 -0.85 -10.74
C SER A 443 -27.31 0.52 -10.87
N CYS A 444 -28.24 0.79 -9.98
CA CYS A 444 -28.83 2.10 -9.79
C CYS A 444 -28.47 2.57 -8.39
N LEU A 445 -27.75 3.69 -8.29
CA LEU A 445 -27.33 4.26 -7.03
C LEU A 445 -28.03 5.62 -6.84
N LEU A 446 -28.87 5.69 -5.82
CA LEU A 446 -29.51 6.93 -5.38
C LEU A 446 -28.73 7.53 -4.22
N TYR A 447 -28.24 8.74 -4.39
CA TYR A 447 -27.58 9.48 -3.34
C TYR A 447 -28.44 10.64 -2.87
N THR A 448 -28.61 10.75 -1.56
CA THR A 448 -29.10 11.96 -0.92
C THR A 448 -27.92 12.69 -0.29
N SER A 449 -27.67 13.93 -0.68
CA SER A 449 -26.72 14.78 0.04
C SER A 449 -27.45 15.33 1.27
N PRO A 450 -26.96 15.13 2.50
CA PRO A 450 -27.47 15.91 3.63
C PRO A 450 -27.17 17.38 3.37
N SER A 451 -28.18 18.21 3.49
CA SER A 451 -28.14 19.67 3.40
C SER A 451 -27.33 20.29 4.55
#